data_29917f81d5238dbb41b7c9101d164a00
#
_entry.id   29917f81d5238dbb41b7c9101d164a00
#
_cell.length_a   1.000
_cell.length_b   1.000
_cell.length_c   1.000
_cell.angle_alpha   90.00
_cell.angle_beta   90.00
_cell.angle_gamma   90.00
#
_symmetry.space_group_name_H-M   'P 1'
#
loop_
_entity.id
_entity.type
_entity.pdbx_description
1 polymer ?
#
loop_
_entity_poly.entity_id
_entity_poly.type
_entity_poly.pdbx_seq_one_letter_code
_entity_poly.pdbx_strand_id
1 'polypeptide(L)'
;QSRGLGDVYKRQILYGSLALTGRGHGTDRIVKETLSPIDTTVEFDFAKTDLPHPNTMELFAYKDDKLCDSMLACSIGGGEVTIKGMKMAESKPIYEFSTFKDIAEHCRENDIRIWEYVEKTEGSDIWDFLGEVWDCMRDCIKDGLNTEGILPGGLGVSRKAGFLFRQNHIDESPETRENRIVCAYAYAVGEQNAAGGRIVTAPTCGASGVLPAVMLYFQKKRGYSDREIEQALATAAIIGLLVKTNASISGAECGCQAEIGTACAMTAAALGELFGMSLEQIEYAAENAIEHHLGLT
;
A
#
# COMPACT_ATOMS: atom_id res chain seq x y z
N GLN A 1 14.33 45.84 -2.40
CA GLN A 1 15.64 45.24 -2.05
C GLN A 1 15.35 44.03 -1.18
N SER A 2 15.19 42.84 -1.80
CA SER A 2 15.16 41.56 -1.13
C SER A 2 16.57 41.31 -0.60
N ARG A 3 16.74 41.28 0.70
CA ARG A 3 17.92 40.70 1.34
C ARG A 3 17.85 39.19 0.99
N GLY A 4 18.78 38.75 0.14
CA GLY A 4 18.90 37.34 -0.21
C GLY A 4 19.07 36.52 1.06
N LEU A 5 18.17 35.61 1.27
CA LEU A 5 18.46 34.39 2.03
C LEU A 5 19.62 33.74 1.25
N GLY A 6 20.80 33.63 1.88
CA GLY A 6 21.96 33.03 1.26
C GLY A 6 21.56 31.73 0.57
N ASP A 7 22.20 31.37 -0.53
CA ASP A 7 21.84 30.23 -1.38
C ASP A 7 21.74 28.95 -0.55
N VAL A 8 20.49 28.60 -0.19
CA VAL A 8 20.18 27.34 0.50
C VAL A 8 19.79 26.32 -0.56
N TYR A 9 20.51 25.23 -0.65
CA TYR A 9 20.17 24.12 -1.53
C TYR A 9 20.28 22.77 -0.80
N LYS A 10 19.59 21.78 -1.33
CA LYS A 10 19.64 20.41 -0.83
C LYS A 10 20.13 19.46 -1.91
N ARG A 11 20.93 18.49 -1.48
CA ARG A 11 21.37 17.38 -2.32
C ARG A 11 20.89 16.09 -1.69
N GLN A 12 20.28 15.23 -2.48
CA GLN A 12 19.85 13.93 -2.03
C GLN A 12 20.45 12.85 -2.92
N ILE A 13 21.00 11.81 -2.29
CA ILE A 13 21.57 10.67 -2.99
C ILE A 13 20.73 9.44 -2.64
N LEU A 14 20.23 8.76 -3.67
CA LEU A 14 19.47 7.54 -3.56
C LEU A 14 20.40 6.34 -3.83
N TYR A 15 20.28 5.32 -3.01
CA TYR A 15 21.11 4.11 -3.09
C TYR A 15 20.26 2.85 -3.28
N GLY A 16 20.92 1.73 -3.64
CA GLY A 16 20.33 0.40 -3.71
C GLY A 16 19.04 0.34 -4.52
N SER A 17 18.00 -0.20 -3.95
CA SER A 17 16.69 -0.32 -4.61
C SER A 17 16.09 1.04 -4.98
N LEU A 18 16.26 2.08 -4.15
CA LEU A 18 15.82 3.44 -4.48
C LEU A 18 16.54 4.03 -5.69
N ALA A 19 17.83 3.72 -5.87
CA ALA A 19 18.54 4.15 -7.07
C ALA A 19 18.05 3.40 -8.32
N LEU A 20 17.86 2.09 -8.21
CA LEU A 20 17.46 1.23 -9.33
C LEU A 20 16.05 1.52 -9.82
N THR A 21 15.10 1.77 -8.91
CA THR A 21 13.68 1.90 -9.22
C THR A 21 13.14 3.32 -9.10
N GLY A 22 13.87 4.22 -8.45
CA GLY A 22 13.39 5.54 -8.05
C GLY A 22 12.93 6.43 -9.21
N ARG A 23 13.58 6.36 -10.37
CA ARG A 23 13.12 7.11 -11.58
C ARG A 23 11.76 6.62 -12.06
N GLY A 24 11.56 5.30 -12.09
CA GLY A 24 10.29 4.69 -12.48
C GLY A 24 9.15 5.03 -11.52
N HIS A 25 9.47 5.14 -10.23
CA HIS A 25 8.51 5.52 -9.18
C HIS A 25 8.37 7.03 -8.99
N GLY A 26 9.12 7.85 -9.73
CA GLY A 26 9.07 9.31 -9.63
C GLY A 26 9.63 9.86 -8.31
N THR A 27 10.51 9.12 -7.64
CA THR A 27 11.10 9.52 -6.33
C THR A 27 11.82 10.87 -6.44
N ASP A 28 12.58 11.09 -7.49
CA ASP A 28 13.28 12.36 -7.75
C ASP A 28 12.32 13.54 -7.94
N ARG A 29 11.19 13.30 -8.61
CA ARG A 29 10.14 14.30 -8.79
C ARG A 29 9.49 14.66 -7.46
N ILE A 30 9.05 13.67 -6.70
CA ILE A 30 8.38 13.87 -5.41
C ILE A 30 9.30 14.59 -4.40
N VAL A 31 10.58 14.23 -4.36
CA VAL A 31 11.57 14.90 -3.51
C VAL A 31 11.69 16.39 -3.86
N LYS A 32 11.81 16.72 -5.16
CA LYS A 32 11.90 18.12 -5.60
C LYS A 32 10.61 18.90 -5.32
N GLU A 33 9.45 18.30 -5.60
CA GLU A 33 8.14 18.90 -5.34
C GLU A 33 7.94 19.19 -3.83
N THR A 34 8.28 18.20 -2.97
CA THR A 34 8.13 18.30 -1.51
C THR A 34 9.05 19.39 -0.91
N LEU A 35 10.26 19.55 -1.47
CA LEU A 35 11.24 20.50 -0.96
C LEU A 35 11.14 21.90 -1.60
N SER A 36 10.27 22.07 -2.61
CA SER A 36 10.03 23.38 -3.23
C SER A 36 9.62 24.42 -2.19
N PRO A 37 10.13 25.67 -2.24
CA PRO A 37 10.92 26.29 -3.31
C PRO A 37 12.45 26.15 -3.14
N ILE A 38 12.95 25.25 -2.27
CA ILE A 38 14.39 25.06 -2.06
C ILE A 38 14.96 24.33 -3.27
N ASP A 39 16.03 24.85 -3.86
CA ASP A 39 16.74 24.16 -4.93
C ASP A 39 17.23 22.80 -4.45
N THR A 40 16.89 21.75 -5.19
CA THR A 40 17.14 20.37 -4.77
C THR A 40 17.62 19.53 -5.93
N THR A 41 18.82 18.93 -5.74
CA THR A 41 19.36 17.95 -6.67
C THR A 41 19.13 16.53 -6.13
N VAL A 42 18.79 15.60 -7.01
CA VAL A 42 18.65 14.18 -6.68
C VAL A 42 19.56 13.37 -7.57
N GLU A 43 20.44 12.62 -6.95
CA GLU A 43 21.42 11.76 -7.59
C GLU A 43 21.10 10.28 -7.31
N PHE A 44 21.47 9.42 -8.25
CA PHE A 44 21.29 7.97 -8.16
C PHE A 44 22.66 7.32 -8.15
N ASP A 45 23.03 6.72 -7.03
CA ASP A 45 24.29 5.98 -6.87
C ASP A 45 24.00 4.47 -6.92
N PHE A 46 24.50 3.85 -7.99
CA PHE A 46 24.35 2.42 -8.25
C PHE A 46 25.57 1.60 -7.75
N ALA A 47 26.61 2.26 -7.29
CA ALA A 47 27.88 1.61 -6.95
C ALA A 47 28.00 1.23 -5.47
N LYS A 48 27.35 1.99 -4.58
CA LYS A 48 27.43 1.74 -3.13
C LYS A 48 26.59 0.52 -2.74
N THR A 49 27.24 -0.52 -2.23
CA THR A 49 26.61 -1.79 -1.85
C THR A 49 26.56 -2.04 -0.34
N ASP A 50 27.47 -1.42 0.43
CA ASP A 50 27.44 -1.50 1.90
C ASP A 50 26.42 -0.50 2.45
N LEU A 51 25.16 -0.93 2.51
CA LEU A 51 24.02 -0.12 2.90
C LEU A 51 23.31 -0.76 4.10
N PRO A 52 22.83 0.05 5.06
CA PRO A 52 22.06 -0.47 6.20
C PRO A 52 20.71 -1.07 5.79
N HIS A 53 20.16 -0.65 4.65
CA HIS A 53 18.91 -1.14 4.08
C HIS A 53 18.92 -0.95 2.55
N PRO A 54 18.25 -1.82 1.77
CA PRO A 54 18.15 -1.66 0.30
C PRO A 54 17.56 -0.31 -0.13
N ASN A 55 16.63 0.25 0.64
CA ASN A 55 16.02 1.56 0.38
C ASN A 55 16.69 2.66 1.22
N THR A 56 17.96 2.90 1.01
CA THR A 56 18.74 3.92 1.72
C THR A 56 18.84 5.20 0.90
N MET A 57 18.75 6.35 1.58
CA MET A 57 19.04 7.66 1.02
C MET A 57 19.89 8.52 1.97
N GLU A 58 20.72 9.38 1.42
CA GLU A 58 21.43 10.43 2.16
C GLU A 58 20.93 11.79 1.72
N LEU A 59 20.67 12.65 2.69
CA LEU A 59 20.22 14.04 2.49
C LEU A 59 21.31 14.96 3.01
N PHE A 60 21.63 16.00 2.23
CA PHE A 60 22.59 17.03 2.59
C PHE A 60 21.95 18.41 2.44
N ALA A 61 22.11 19.25 3.42
CA ALA A 61 21.67 20.64 3.42
C ALA A 61 22.88 21.57 3.37
N TYR A 62 22.89 22.49 2.41
CA TYR A 62 23.95 23.46 2.21
C TYR A 62 23.42 24.89 2.35
N LYS A 63 24.29 25.78 2.82
CA LYS A 63 24.09 27.21 2.83
C LYS A 63 25.39 27.88 2.45
N ASP A 64 25.39 28.75 1.43
CA ASP A 64 26.58 29.45 0.91
C ASP A 64 27.72 28.42 0.62
N ASP A 65 27.43 27.32 -0.06
CA ASP A 65 28.30 26.19 -0.40
C ASP A 65 28.93 25.45 0.79
N LYS A 66 28.50 25.74 2.01
CA LYS A 66 28.94 25.00 3.20
C LYS A 66 27.90 23.98 3.62
N LEU A 67 28.34 22.75 3.84
CA LEU A 67 27.50 21.70 4.42
C LEU A 67 27.08 22.12 5.83
N CYS A 68 25.77 22.26 6.04
CA CYS A 68 25.17 22.62 7.33
C CYS A 68 24.71 21.42 8.11
N ASP A 69 24.13 20.43 7.40
CA ASP A 69 23.57 19.23 8.01
C ASP A 69 23.53 18.07 7.02
N SER A 70 23.54 16.86 7.56
CA SER A 70 23.38 15.64 6.77
C SER A 70 22.60 14.57 7.53
N MET A 71 21.82 13.77 6.81
CA MET A 71 20.97 12.75 7.39
C MET A 71 20.99 11.51 6.49
N LEU A 72 21.11 10.33 7.09
CA LEU A 72 20.90 9.05 6.42
C LEU A 72 19.56 8.49 6.86
N ALA A 73 18.70 8.22 5.90
CA ALA A 73 17.37 7.67 6.11
C ALA A 73 17.17 6.38 5.31
N CYS A 74 16.36 5.48 5.85
CA CYS A 74 15.98 4.24 5.20
C CYS A 74 14.46 4.11 5.19
N SER A 75 13.87 3.80 4.04
CA SER A 75 12.46 3.43 3.93
C SER A 75 12.33 1.93 4.14
N ILE A 76 11.79 1.53 5.29
CA ILE A 76 11.75 0.12 5.70
C ILE A 76 10.44 -0.58 5.35
N GLY A 77 9.57 0.08 4.59
CA GLY A 77 8.27 -0.47 4.15
C GLY A 77 7.09 0.08 4.95
N GLY A 78 5.88 -0.07 4.42
CA GLY A 78 4.66 0.37 5.07
C GLY A 78 4.57 1.88 5.40
N GLY A 79 5.36 2.71 4.71
CA GLY A 79 5.46 4.15 4.97
C GLY A 79 6.40 4.51 6.13
N GLU A 80 7.03 3.55 6.76
CA GLU A 80 7.95 3.78 7.87
C GLU A 80 9.35 4.19 7.38
N VAL A 81 9.94 5.19 8.03
CA VAL A 81 11.27 5.71 7.71
C VAL A 81 12.12 5.70 8.97
N THR A 82 13.28 5.07 8.92
CA THR A 82 14.28 5.14 10.00
C THR A 82 15.36 6.15 9.65
N ILE A 83 15.86 6.87 10.66
CA ILE A 83 16.93 7.86 10.49
C ILE A 83 18.10 7.46 11.39
N LYS A 84 19.28 7.35 10.79
CA LYS A 84 20.50 6.98 11.52
C LYS A 84 20.79 8.00 12.63
N GLY A 85 20.92 7.51 13.85
CA GLY A 85 21.20 8.33 15.03
C GLY A 85 20.00 8.98 15.69
N MET A 86 18.80 8.88 15.10
CA MET A 86 17.55 9.22 15.78
C MET A 86 16.94 7.96 16.40
N LYS A 87 16.68 7.98 17.70
CA LYS A 87 15.74 7.04 18.29
C LYS A 87 14.35 7.49 17.82
N MET A 88 13.79 6.76 16.87
CA MET A 88 12.35 6.86 16.63
C MET A 88 11.66 6.56 17.96
N ALA A 89 10.65 7.35 18.30
CA ALA A 89 9.82 7.03 19.45
C ALA A 89 9.24 5.63 19.17
N GLU A 90 9.60 4.66 19.99
CA GLU A 90 8.97 3.34 19.94
C GLU A 90 7.49 3.57 20.23
N SER A 91 6.67 3.58 19.17
CA SER A 91 5.23 3.51 19.33
C SER A 91 4.94 2.17 19.98
N LYS A 92 4.36 2.21 21.18
CA LYS A 92 3.90 0.96 21.81
C LYS A 92 2.92 0.30 20.84
N PRO A 93 3.02 -1.02 20.63
CA PRO A 93 2.02 -1.74 19.85
C PRO A 93 0.64 -1.42 20.43
N ILE A 94 -0.30 -1.02 19.58
CA ILE A 94 -1.67 -0.74 19.98
C ILE A 94 -2.39 -2.07 20.27
N TYR A 95 -2.11 -3.07 19.44
CA TYR A 95 -2.67 -4.41 19.56
C TYR A 95 -1.79 -5.27 20.49
N GLU A 96 -2.42 -5.93 21.44
CA GLU A 96 -1.77 -6.78 22.44
C GLU A 96 -1.25 -8.08 21.82
N PHE A 97 -2.02 -8.67 20.90
CA PHE A 97 -1.72 -9.97 20.32
C PHE A 97 -0.97 -9.86 19.01
N SER A 98 0.02 -10.72 18.80
CA SER A 98 0.86 -10.78 17.60
C SER A 98 0.64 -12.03 16.74
N THR A 99 -0.25 -12.94 17.14
CA THR A 99 -0.60 -14.14 16.38
C THR A 99 -2.10 -14.20 16.12
N PHE A 100 -2.51 -14.81 15.02
CA PHE A 100 -3.94 -15.01 14.74
C PHE A 100 -4.60 -15.90 15.79
N LYS A 101 -3.88 -16.92 16.28
CA LYS A 101 -4.36 -17.82 17.30
C LYS A 101 -4.81 -17.08 18.56
N ASP A 102 -3.97 -16.18 19.07
CA ASP A 102 -4.27 -15.41 20.30
C ASP A 102 -5.46 -14.46 20.07
N ILE A 103 -5.52 -13.81 18.89
CA ILE A 103 -6.66 -12.96 18.51
C ILE A 103 -7.95 -13.78 18.43
N ALA A 104 -7.91 -14.95 17.78
CA ALA A 104 -9.08 -15.81 17.66
C ALA A 104 -9.55 -16.37 19.01
N GLU A 105 -8.61 -16.72 19.91
CA GLU A 105 -8.93 -17.15 21.27
C GLU A 105 -9.62 -16.03 22.05
N HIS A 106 -9.06 -14.83 22.02
CA HIS A 106 -9.67 -13.63 22.63
C HIS A 106 -11.07 -13.34 22.06
N CYS A 107 -11.23 -13.43 20.73
CA CYS A 107 -12.53 -13.21 20.09
C CYS A 107 -13.57 -14.25 20.52
N ARG A 108 -13.19 -15.54 20.65
CA ARG A 108 -14.09 -16.60 21.12
C ARG A 108 -14.48 -16.42 22.58
N GLU A 109 -13.51 -16.09 23.45
CA GLU A 109 -13.77 -15.88 24.88
C GLU A 109 -14.71 -14.71 25.15
N ASN A 110 -14.71 -13.70 24.29
CA ASN A 110 -15.53 -12.51 24.41
C ASN A 110 -16.76 -12.50 23.51
N ASP A 111 -17.00 -13.56 22.72
CA ASP A 111 -18.08 -13.69 21.74
C ASP A 111 -18.15 -12.50 20.79
N ILE A 112 -17.00 -12.15 20.20
CA ILE A 112 -16.85 -11.02 19.26
C ILE A 112 -16.21 -11.44 17.94
N ARG A 113 -16.43 -10.64 16.91
CA ARG A 113 -15.80 -10.74 15.61
C ARG A 113 -14.44 -10.04 15.60
N ILE A 114 -13.62 -10.28 14.54
CA ILE A 114 -12.31 -9.61 14.41
C ILE A 114 -12.47 -8.09 14.28
N TRP A 115 -13.45 -7.61 13.53
CA TRP A 115 -13.70 -6.17 13.41
C TRP A 115 -14.14 -5.52 14.74
N GLU A 116 -14.86 -6.26 15.62
CA GLU A 116 -15.21 -5.78 16.95
C GLU A 116 -13.98 -5.72 17.89
N TYR A 117 -13.03 -6.64 17.70
CA TYR A 117 -11.74 -6.55 18.36
C TYR A 117 -10.98 -5.29 17.94
N VAL A 118 -11.01 -4.94 16.65
CA VAL A 118 -10.44 -3.67 16.15
C VAL A 118 -11.13 -2.48 16.80
N GLU A 119 -12.46 -2.41 16.79
CA GLU A 119 -13.21 -1.31 17.42
C GLU A 119 -12.91 -1.17 18.91
N LYS A 120 -12.82 -2.28 19.65
CA LYS A 120 -12.49 -2.26 21.08
C LYS A 120 -11.07 -1.77 21.36
N THR A 121 -10.15 -2.01 20.44
CA THR A 121 -8.73 -1.63 20.58
C THR A 121 -8.48 -0.18 20.13
N GLU A 122 -9.01 0.22 18.98
CA GLU A 122 -8.77 1.53 18.35
C GLU A 122 -9.78 2.61 18.81
N GLY A 123 -10.95 2.18 19.31
CA GLY A 123 -12.08 3.06 19.60
C GLY A 123 -13.00 3.29 18.39
N SER A 124 -14.12 4.00 18.63
CA SER A 124 -15.14 4.23 17.60
C SER A 124 -14.69 5.09 16.42
N ASP A 125 -13.66 5.92 16.62
CA ASP A 125 -13.14 6.84 15.60
C ASP A 125 -12.49 6.09 14.42
N ILE A 126 -12.18 4.79 14.60
CA ILE A 126 -11.68 3.92 13.53
C ILE A 126 -12.65 3.86 12.34
N TRP A 127 -13.94 4.01 12.57
CA TRP A 127 -14.95 3.93 11.52
C TRP A 127 -14.93 5.14 10.60
N ASP A 128 -14.72 6.34 11.13
CA ASP A 128 -14.54 7.54 10.32
C ASP A 128 -13.31 7.39 9.42
N PHE A 129 -12.22 6.88 9.97
CA PHE A 129 -10.99 6.60 9.21
C PHE A 129 -11.21 5.53 8.12
N LEU A 130 -11.85 4.40 8.45
CA LEU A 130 -12.12 3.34 7.46
C LEU A 130 -13.12 3.79 6.40
N GLY A 131 -14.07 4.66 6.74
CA GLY A 131 -14.95 5.31 5.78
C GLY A 131 -14.18 6.18 4.78
N GLU A 132 -13.26 7.03 5.26
CA GLU A 132 -12.37 7.81 4.38
C GLU A 132 -11.47 6.92 3.50
N VAL A 133 -10.96 5.82 4.05
CA VAL A 133 -10.18 4.82 3.31
C VAL A 133 -11.02 4.20 2.20
N TRP A 134 -12.26 3.79 2.51
CA TRP A 134 -13.13 3.19 1.52
C TRP A 134 -13.55 4.17 0.41
N ASP A 135 -13.85 5.40 0.77
CA ASP A 135 -14.15 6.46 -0.20
C ASP A 135 -12.97 6.70 -1.14
N CYS A 136 -11.75 6.80 -0.60
CA CYS A 136 -10.55 6.96 -1.41
C CYS A 136 -10.30 5.78 -2.34
N MET A 137 -10.56 4.55 -1.90
CA MET A 137 -10.46 3.34 -2.74
C MET A 137 -11.46 3.37 -3.89
N ARG A 138 -12.71 3.74 -3.63
CA ARG A 138 -13.76 3.86 -4.64
C ARG A 138 -13.46 4.94 -5.68
N ASP A 139 -13.04 6.11 -5.20
CA ASP A 139 -12.68 7.24 -6.06
C ASP A 139 -11.50 6.89 -6.96
N CYS A 140 -10.47 6.23 -6.42
CA CYS A 140 -9.33 5.75 -7.20
C CYS A 140 -9.75 4.82 -8.34
N ILE A 141 -10.62 3.85 -8.07
CA ILE A 141 -11.15 2.94 -9.11
C ILE A 141 -11.94 3.74 -10.15
N LYS A 142 -12.83 4.63 -9.72
CA LYS A 142 -13.64 5.48 -10.61
C LYS A 142 -12.76 6.32 -11.53
N ASP A 143 -11.75 6.98 -10.98
CA ASP A 143 -10.83 7.81 -11.74
C ASP A 143 -10.01 6.98 -12.73
N GLY A 144 -9.49 5.82 -12.30
CA GLY A 144 -8.74 4.92 -13.15
C GLY A 144 -9.55 4.35 -14.32
N LEU A 145 -10.82 4.02 -14.10
CA LEU A 145 -11.74 3.55 -15.16
C LEU A 145 -12.06 4.64 -16.19
N ASN A 146 -12.01 5.91 -15.81
CA ASN A 146 -12.33 7.05 -16.65
C ASN A 146 -11.10 7.72 -17.27
N THR A 147 -9.89 7.30 -16.88
CA THR A 147 -8.65 7.86 -17.43
C THR A 147 -8.10 6.98 -18.54
N GLU A 148 -7.83 7.57 -19.69
CA GLU A 148 -7.27 6.90 -20.88
C GLU A 148 -5.86 7.42 -21.20
N GLY A 149 -5.18 6.79 -22.14
CA GLY A 149 -3.88 7.22 -22.63
C GLY A 149 -2.73 6.27 -22.26
N ILE A 150 -1.52 6.81 -22.21
CA ILE A 150 -0.28 6.07 -21.97
C ILE A 150 0.21 6.40 -20.57
N LEU A 151 0.63 5.37 -19.83
CA LEU A 151 1.24 5.52 -18.52
C LEU A 151 2.60 6.23 -18.62
N PRO A 152 2.98 7.06 -17.64
CA PRO A 152 4.31 7.68 -17.59
C PRO A 152 5.42 6.62 -17.47
N GLY A 153 6.68 7.01 -17.75
CA GLY A 153 7.84 6.13 -17.58
C GLY A 153 8.51 5.66 -18.88
N GLY A 154 8.01 6.09 -20.05
CA GLY A 154 8.71 5.88 -21.33
C GLY A 154 8.56 4.48 -21.96
N LEU A 155 7.87 3.55 -21.33
CA LEU A 155 7.63 2.20 -21.85
C LEU A 155 6.46 2.12 -22.85
N GLY A 156 5.70 3.20 -23.04
CA GLY A 156 4.55 3.23 -23.94
C GLY A 156 3.38 2.32 -23.52
N VAL A 157 3.26 2.02 -22.25
CA VAL A 157 2.19 1.14 -21.71
C VAL A 157 0.86 1.87 -21.74
N SER A 158 -0.09 1.38 -22.53
CA SER A 158 -1.44 1.94 -22.60
C SER A 158 -2.27 1.54 -21.38
N ARG A 159 -3.10 2.48 -20.89
CA ARG A 159 -4.12 2.19 -19.91
C ARG A 159 -5.17 1.25 -20.49
N LYS A 160 -5.60 0.27 -19.72
CA LYS A 160 -6.53 -0.77 -20.17
C LYS A 160 -7.74 -0.97 -19.24
N ALA A 161 -7.72 -0.38 -18.04
CA ALA A 161 -8.79 -0.55 -17.06
C ALA A 161 -10.17 -0.18 -17.62
N GLY A 162 -10.30 1.03 -18.17
CA GLY A 162 -11.55 1.49 -18.78
C GLY A 162 -11.98 0.65 -19.98
N PHE A 163 -11.03 0.20 -20.80
CA PHE A 163 -11.31 -0.68 -21.94
C PHE A 163 -11.87 -2.03 -21.44
N LEU A 164 -11.21 -2.70 -20.51
CA LEU A 164 -11.68 -3.95 -19.92
C LEU A 164 -13.06 -3.81 -19.28
N PHE A 165 -13.30 -2.71 -18.57
CA PHE A 165 -14.58 -2.48 -17.92
C PHE A 165 -15.74 -2.33 -18.90
N ARG A 166 -15.52 -1.59 -20.00
CA ARG A 166 -16.55 -1.29 -21.01
C ARG A 166 -16.78 -2.41 -22.01
N GLN A 167 -15.90 -3.41 -22.07
CA GLN A 167 -16.09 -4.56 -22.98
C GLN A 167 -17.41 -5.28 -22.69
N ASN A 168 -18.06 -5.68 -23.75
CA ASN A 168 -19.28 -6.50 -23.68
C ASN A 168 -19.18 -7.57 -24.79
N HIS A 169 -18.94 -8.80 -24.35
CA HIS A 169 -18.82 -9.94 -25.26
C HIS A 169 -20.12 -10.75 -25.24
N ILE A 170 -20.65 -11.07 -26.43
CA ILE A 170 -21.93 -11.77 -26.57
C ILE A 170 -21.92 -13.14 -25.90
N ASP A 171 -20.78 -13.84 -25.96
CA ASP A 171 -20.61 -15.21 -25.45
C ASP A 171 -19.84 -15.25 -24.13
N GLU A 172 -19.78 -14.13 -23.38
CA GLU A 172 -19.06 -14.09 -22.10
C GLU A 172 -19.84 -14.83 -20.99
N SER A 173 -19.21 -15.85 -20.40
CA SER A 173 -19.81 -16.50 -19.23
C SER A 173 -19.85 -15.56 -18.01
N PRO A 174 -20.77 -15.79 -17.04
CA PRO A 174 -20.81 -15.00 -15.81
C PRO A 174 -19.46 -14.96 -15.08
N GLU A 175 -18.73 -16.05 -15.02
CA GLU A 175 -17.42 -16.18 -14.36
C GLU A 175 -16.35 -15.37 -15.10
N THR A 176 -16.32 -15.43 -16.43
CA THR A 176 -15.39 -14.64 -17.25
C THR A 176 -15.67 -13.14 -17.08
N ARG A 177 -16.94 -12.75 -17.04
CA ARG A 177 -17.34 -11.36 -16.78
C ARG A 177 -16.92 -10.91 -15.39
N GLU A 178 -17.12 -11.75 -14.36
CA GLU A 178 -16.68 -11.47 -13.00
C GLU A 178 -15.19 -11.19 -12.97
N ASN A 179 -14.38 -12.10 -13.48
CA ASN A 179 -12.93 -11.96 -13.56
C ASN A 179 -12.53 -10.68 -14.29
N ARG A 180 -13.15 -10.40 -15.44
CA ARG A 180 -12.85 -9.21 -16.23
C ARG A 180 -13.15 -7.90 -15.47
N ILE A 181 -14.28 -7.84 -14.77
CA ILE A 181 -14.65 -6.65 -13.99
C ILE A 181 -13.72 -6.46 -12.79
N VAL A 182 -13.42 -7.51 -12.05
CA VAL A 182 -12.47 -7.46 -10.93
C VAL A 182 -11.08 -7.04 -11.43
N CYS A 183 -10.61 -7.62 -12.53
CA CYS A 183 -9.35 -7.22 -13.15
C CYS A 183 -9.38 -5.75 -13.61
N ALA A 184 -10.48 -5.27 -14.18
CA ALA A 184 -10.62 -3.87 -14.60
C ALA A 184 -10.50 -2.92 -13.39
N TYR A 185 -11.11 -3.25 -12.25
CA TYR A 185 -10.98 -2.47 -11.02
C TYR A 185 -9.54 -2.50 -10.47
N ALA A 186 -8.91 -3.67 -10.45
CA ALA A 186 -7.52 -3.80 -10.00
C ALA A 186 -6.55 -3.01 -10.90
N TYR A 187 -6.73 -3.09 -12.25
CA TYR A 187 -5.96 -2.28 -13.19
C TYR A 187 -6.20 -0.78 -13.00
N ALA A 188 -7.43 -0.36 -12.71
CA ALA A 188 -7.75 1.04 -12.46
C ALA A 188 -6.89 1.62 -11.35
N VAL A 189 -6.77 0.91 -10.22
CA VAL A 189 -5.91 1.32 -9.10
C VAL A 189 -4.43 1.25 -9.47
N GLY A 190 -3.97 0.15 -10.10
CA GLY A 190 -2.58 0.00 -10.51
C GLY A 190 -2.12 1.07 -11.50
N GLU A 191 -2.97 1.45 -12.44
CA GLU A 191 -2.71 2.52 -13.40
C GLU A 191 -2.69 3.91 -12.75
N GLN A 192 -3.52 4.15 -11.74
CA GLN A 192 -3.47 5.37 -10.94
C GLN A 192 -2.18 5.42 -10.10
N ASN A 193 -1.79 4.31 -9.47
CA ASN A 193 -0.51 4.22 -8.77
C ASN A 193 0.67 4.54 -9.70
N ALA A 194 0.72 3.92 -10.88
CA ALA A 194 1.79 4.14 -11.87
C ALA A 194 1.82 5.58 -12.42
N ALA A 195 0.69 6.27 -12.45
CA ALA A 195 0.57 7.64 -12.91
C ALA A 195 0.78 8.70 -11.81
N GLY A 196 1.05 8.29 -10.57
CA GLY A 196 1.19 9.19 -9.43
C GLY A 196 -0.15 9.73 -8.91
N GLY A 197 -1.25 9.05 -9.19
CA GLY A 197 -2.56 9.32 -8.60
C GLY A 197 -2.64 8.92 -7.13
N ARG A 198 -3.71 9.36 -6.47
CA ARG A 198 -3.97 9.01 -5.07
C ARG A 198 -4.46 7.56 -4.97
N ILE A 199 -3.82 6.77 -4.14
CA ILE A 199 -4.20 5.38 -3.82
C ILE A 199 -4.21 5.17 -2.32
N VAL A 200 -4.83 4.08 -1.87
CA VAL A 200 -4.66 3.55 -0.51
C VAL A 200 -3.72 2.37 -0.57
N THR A 201 -2.68 2.36 0.27
CA THR A 201 -1.77 1.21 0.38
C THR A 201 -2.48 0.04 1.07
N ALA A 202 -2.42 -1.17 0.48
CA ALA A 202 -3.08 -2.36 1.02
C ALA A 202 -2.32 -3.66 0.62
N PRO A 203 -1.23 -4.06 1.32
CA PRO A 203 -0.50 -3.33 2.36
C PRO A 203 0.46 -2.28 1.81
N THR A 204 0.83 -2.34 0.52
CA THR A 204 1.79 -1.45 -0.16
C THR A 204 1.19 -0.83 -1.42
N CYS A 205 1.93 0.07 -2.07
CA CYS A 205 1.50 0.70 -3.32
C CYS A 205 1.33 -0.32 -4.44
N GLY A 206 2.28 -1.26 -4.58
CA GLY A 206 2.28 -2.26 -5.67
C GLY A 206 1.09 -3.21 -5.61
N ALA A 207 0.59 -3.51 -4.42
CA ALA A 207 -0.55 -4.40 -4.16
C ALA A 207 -1.89 -3.69 -3.97
N SER A 208 -1.92 -2.36 -4.03
CA SER A 208 -3.07 -1.51 -3.66
C SER A 208 -4.36 -1.78 -4.43
N GLY A 209 -4.28 -2.46 -5.57
CA GLY A 209 -5.44 -2.77 -6.42
C GLY A 209 -6.23 -4.01 -5.99
N VAL A 210 -5.64 -4.93 -5.23
CA VAL A 210 -6.25 -6.24 -4.94
C VAL A 210 -7.48 -6.11 -4.06
N LEU A 211 -7.31 -5.58 -2.86
CA LEU A 211 -8.38 -5.46 -1.87
C LEU A 211 -9.56 -4.62 -2.37
N PRO A 212 -9.37 -3.37 -2.85
CA PRO A 212 -10.50 -2.54 -3.25
C PRO A 212 -11.26 -3.07 -4.46
N ALA A 213 -10.58 -3.73 -5.41
CA ALA A 213 -11.23 -4.30 -6.59
C ALA A 213 -12.25 -5.36 -6.21
N VAL A 214 -11.87 -6.27 -5.32
CA VAL A 214 -12.72 -7.36 -4.86
C VAL A 214 -13.85 -6.82 -3.98
N MET A 215 -13.54 -5.91 -3.04
CA MET A 215 -14.55 -5.30 -2.16
C MET A 215 -15.62 -4.55 -2.95
N LEU A 216 -15.22 -3.72 -3.92
CA LEU A 216 -16.18 -2.98 -4.75
C LEU A 216 -17.03 -3.91 -5.61
N TYR A 217 -16.41 -4.98 -6.15
CA TYR A 217 -17.16 -5.97 -6.93
C TYR A 217 -18.25 -6.64 -6.08
N PHE A 218 -17.90 -7.15 -4.91
CA PHE A 218 -18.84 -7.84 -4.03
C PHE A 218 -19.86 -6.89 -3.40
N GLN A 219 -19.48 -5.66 -3.08
CA GLN A 219 -20.43 -4.63 -2.66
C GLN A 219 -21.54 -4.45 -3.71
N LYS A 220 -21.18 -4.28 -4.97
CA LYS A 220 -22.15 -4.12 -6.07
C LYS A 220 -22.93 -5.39 -6.37
N LYS A 221 -22.30 -6.56 -6.28
CA LYS A 221 -22.93 -7.86 -6.60
C LYS A 221 -23.93 -8.29 -5.56
N ARG A 222 -23.65 -8.03 -4.28
CA ARG A 222 -24.43 -8.52 -3.12
C ARG A 222 -25.22 -7.42 -2.40
N GLY A 223 -24.93 -6.15 -2.69
CA GLY A 223 -25.60 -5.01 -2.07
C GLY A 223 -25.14 -4.72 -0.64
N TYR A 224 -23.88 -5.06 -0.30
CA TYR A 224 -23.35 -4.74 1.02
C TYR A 224 -23.30 -3.23 1.25
N SER A 225 -23.63 -2.81 2.47
CA SER A 225 -23.50 -1.43 2.92
C SER A 225 -22.04 -0.99 3.06
N ASP A 226 -21.79 0.31 3.10
CA ASP A 226 -20.45 0.84 3.36
C ASP A 226 -19.94 0.35 4.72
N ARG A 227 -20.81 0.28 5.73
CA ARG A 227 -20.44 -0.24 7.07
C ARG A 227 -19.97 -1.69 7.05
N GLU A 228 -20.61 -2.56 6.30
CA GLU A 228 -20.16 -3.96 6.15
C GLU A 228 -18.81 -4.04 5.45
N ILE A 229 -18.55 -3.17 4.47
CA ILE A 229 -17.25 -3.08 3.84
C ILE A 229 -16.18 -2.56 4.81
N GLU A 230 -16.47 -1.54 5.62
CA GLU A 230 -15.58 -1.04 6.66
C GLU A 230 -15.21 -2.13 7.68
N GLN A 231 -16.17 -2.94 8.12
CA GLN A 231 -15.95 -4.09 8.99
C GLN A 231 -15.02 -5.13 8.33
N ALA A 232 -15.23 -5.40 7.05
CA ALA A 232 -14.35 -6.28 6.29
C ALA A 232 -12.94 -5.69 6.13
N LEU A 233 -12.81 -4.37 5.94
CA LEU A 233 -11.51 -3.69 5.90
C LEU A 233 -10.80 -3.76 7.26
N ALA A 234 -11.52 -3.63 8.38
CA ALA A 234 -10.96 -3.80 9.72
C ALA A 234 -10.39 -5.22 9.91
N THR A 235 -11.13 -6.25 9.48
CA THR A 235 -10.65 -7.65 9.51
C THR A 235 -9.42 -7.83 8.61
N ALA A 236 -9.42 -7.26 7.39
CA ALA A 236 -8.27 -7.29 6.50
C ALA A 236 -7.03 -6.62 7.10
N ALA A 237 -7.21 -5.50 7.81
CA ALA A 237 -6.12 -4.76 8.44
C ALA A 237 -5.39 -5.60 9.50
N ILE A 238 -6.11 -6.42 10.27
CA ILE A 238 -5.49 -7.36 11.22
C ILE A 238 -4.59 -8.37 10.52
N ILE A 239 -5.02 -8.95 9.39
CA ILE A 239 -4.17 -9.87 8.62
C ILE A 239 -2.91 -9.16 8.10
N GLY A 240 -3.06 -7.96 7.54
CA GLY A 240 -1.91 -7.15 7.10
C GLY A 240 -0.96 -6.81 8.24
N LEU A 241 -1.48 -6.48 9.42
CA LEU A 241 -0.70 -6.21 10.63
C LEU A 241 0.08 -7.44 11.10
N LEU A 242 -0.56 -8.61 11.10
CA LEU A 242 0.10 -9.87 11.49
C LEU A 242 1.28 -10.20 10.55
N VAL A 243 1.10 -10.03 9.24
CA VAL A 243 2.19 -10.23 8.28
C VAL A 243 3.30 -9.19 8.49
N LYS A 244 2.95 -7.92 8.67
CA LYS A 244 3.93 -6.86 8.96
C LYS A 244 4.73 -7.14 10.24
N THR A 245 4.09 -7.66 11.27
CA THR A 245 4.71 -7.90 12.59
C THR A 245 5.60 -9.14 12.61
N ASN A 246 5.19 -10.22 11.93
CA ASN A 246 5.87 -11.52 12.02
C ASN A 246 6.77 -11.82 10.82
N ALA A 247 6.66 -11.04 9.74
CA ALA A 247 7.43 -11.19 8.52
C ALA A 247 7.82 -9.79 7.97
N SER A 248 7.68 -9.59 6.67
CA SER A 248 7.83 -8.27 6.05
C SER A 248 6.82 -8.09 4.92
N ILE A 249 6.32 -6.85 4.78
CA ILE A 249 5.51 -6.42 3.64
C ILE A 249 6.33 -5.63 2.62
N SER A 250 7.65 -5.55 2.81
CA SER A 250 8.55 -4.78 1.96
C SER A 250 8.93 -5.56 0.71
N GLY A 251 8.54 -5.07 -0.47
CA GLY A 251 8.96 -5.65 -1.75
C GLY A 251 10.47 -5.59 -1.96
N ALA A 252 11.18 -4.66 -1.31
CA ALA A 252 12.64 -4.56 -1.35
C ALA A 252 13.34 -5.67 -0.55
N GLU A 253 12.69 -6.21 0.47
CA GLU A 253 13.21 -7.27 1.33
C GLU A 253 12.77 -8.66 0.87
N CYS A 254 11.47 -8.81 0.63
CA CYS A 254 10.83 -10.11 0.40
C CYS A 254 10.28 -10.28 -1.03
N GLY A 255 10.52 -9.32 -1.92
CA GLY A 255 10.01 -9.33 -3.28
C GLY A 255 8.53 -8.94 -3.40
N CYS A 256 8.10 -8.67 -4.64
CA CYS A 256 6.72 -8.22 -4.91
C CYS A 256 5.65 -9.26 -4.53
N GLN A 257 6.00 -10.55 -4.47
CA GLN A 257 5.06 -11.60 -4.06
C GLN A 257 4.67 -11.52 -2.59
N ALA A 258 5.56 -11.07 -1.71
CA ALA A 258 5.19 -10.82 -0.32
C ALA A 258 4.13 -9.72 -0.21
N GLU A 259 4.24 -8.68 -1.05
CA GLU A 259 3.23 -7.62 -1.12
C GLU A 259 1.89 -8.15 -1.64
N ILE A 260 1.90 -8.82 -2.80
CA ILE A 260 0.68 -9.34 -3.43
C ILE A 260 0.07 -10.47 -2.61
N GLY A 261 0.88 -11.40 -2.07
CA GLY A 261 0.41 -12.48 -1.20
C GLY A 261 -0.27 -11.95 0.05
N THR A 262 0.30 -10.92 0.67
CA THR A 262 -0.33 -10.25 1.82
C THR A 262 -1.65 -9.59 1.43
N ALA A 263 -1.70 -8.87 0.29
CA ALA A 263 -2.94 -8.24 -0.19
C ALA A 263 -4.03 -9.28 -0.48
N CYS A 264 -3.66 -10.43 -1.04
CA CYS A 264 -4.58 -11.54 -1.28
C CYS A 264 -5.09 -12.16 0.03
N ALA A 265 -4.21 -12.36 1.02
CA ALA A 265 -4.61 -12.83 2.35
C ALA A 265 -5.57 -11.85 3.05
N MET A 266 -5.25 -10.55 3.02
CA MET A 266 -6.13 -9.49 3.51
C MET A 266 -7.50 -9.53 2.84
N THR A 267 -7.52 -9.69 1.51
CA THR A 267 -8.73 -9.73 0.71
C THR A 267 -9.57 -10.98 0.99
N ALA A 268 -8.92 -12.14 1.15
CA ALA A 268 -9.59 -13.40 1.50
C ALA A 268 -10.25 -13.31 2.88
N ALA A 269 -9.55 -12.72 3.86
CA ALA A 269 -10.12 -12.48 5.19
C ALA A 269 -11.30 -11.52 5.16
N ALA A 270 -11.19 -10.41 4.39
CA ALA A 270 -12.29 -9.46 4.21
C ALA A 270 -13.53 -10.11 3.59
N LEU A 271 -13.35 -10.96 2.57
CA LEU A 271 -14.46 -11.75 2.00
C LEU A 271 -15.03 -12.74 2.99
N GLY A 272 -14.18 -13.40 3.78
CA GLY A 272 -14.61 -14.29 4.85
C GLY A 272 -15.52 -13.57 5.86
N GLU A 273 -15.17 -12.33 6.21
CA GLU A 273 -15.99 -11.48 7.08
C GLU A 273 -17.35 -11.17 6.44
N LEU A 274 -17.36 -10.68 5.18
CA LEU A 274 -18.60 -10.39 4.44
C LEU A 274 -19.51 -11.61 4.26
N PHE A 275 -18.92 -12.80 4.19
CA PHE A 275 -19.69 -14.06 4.04
C PHE A 275 -20.10 -14.66 5.38
N GLY A 276 -19.79 -14.02 6.51
CA GLY A 276 -20.13 -14.50 7.86
C GLY A 276 -19.40 -15.80 8.23
N MET A 277 -18.20 -16.02 7.69
CA MET A 277 -17.38 -17.19 8.00
C MET A 277 -16.93 -17.19 9.45
N SER A 278 -16.62 -18.38 10.00
CA SER A 278 -16.02 -18.51 11.33
C SER A 278 -14.59 -17.97 11.34
N LEU A 279 -14.04 -17.75 12.56
CA LEU A 279 -12.66 -17.26 12.71
C LEU A 279 -11.67 -18.22 12.05
N GLU A 280 -11.85 -19.53 12.21
CA GLU A 280 -11.01 -20.56 11.61
C GLU A 280 -11.09 -20.56 10.08
N GLN A 281 -12.28 -20.33 9.53
CA GLN A 281 -12.46 -20.24 8.08
C GLN A 281 -11.80 -18.98 7.49
N ILE A 282 -11.86 -17.85 8.22
CA ILE A 282 -11.16 -16.62 7.85
C ILE A 282 -9.64 -16.81 7.87
N GLU A 283 -9.11 -17.44 8.92
CA GLU A 283 -7.69 -17.78 9.03
C GLU A 283 -7.26 -18.66 7.86
N TYR A 284 -7.96 -19.75 7.63
CA TYR A 284 -7.65 -20.70 6.57
C TYR A 284 -7.73 -20.08 5.17
N ALA A 285 -8.70 -19.21 4.94
CA ALA A 285 -8.81 -18.49 3.67
C ALA A 285 -7.62 -17.55 3.45
N ALA A 286 -7.18 -16.83 4.48
CA ALA A 286 -6.01 -15.96 4.43
C ALA A 286 -4.70 -16.74 4.22
N GLU A 287 -4.55 -17.87 4.92
CA GLU A 287 -3.41 -18.79 4.78
C GLU A 287 -3.31 -19.34 3.35
N ASN A 288 -4.38 -19.90 2.82
CA ASN A 288 -4.40 -20.40 1.45
C ASN A 288 -4.08 -19.30 0.43
N ALA A 289 -4.59 -18.09 0.63
CA ALA A 289 -4.34 -16.99 -0.29
C ALA A 289 -2.87 -16.57 -0.31
N ILE A 290 -2.19 -16.53 0.83
CA ILE A 290 -0.77 -16.19 0.89
C ILE A 290 0.10 -17.32 0.36
N GLU A 291 -0.24 -18.57 0.67
CA GLU A 291 0.51 -19.75 0.22
C GLU A 291 0.58 -19.86 -1.30
N HIS A 292 -0.48 -19.51 -2.01
CA HIS A 292 -0.52 -19.49 -3.47
C HIS A 292 0.49 -18.56 -4.12
N HIS A 293 1.08 -17.62 -3.38
CA HIS A 293 2.06 -16.67 -3.85
C HIS A 293 3.50 -17.04 -3.49
N LEU A 294 3.70 -18.08 -2.67
CA LEU A 294 5.03 -18.53 -2.30
C LEU A 294 5.70 -19.24 -3.47
N GLY A 295 6.94 -18.85 -3.75
CA GLY A 295 7.76 -19.50 -4.78
C GLY A 295 7.35 -19.24 -6.23
N LEU A 296 6.59 -18.19 -6.50
CA LEU A 296 6.17 -17.82 -7.86
C LEU A 296 7.23 -17.05 -8.67
N THR A 297 8.39 -16.79 -8.16
CA THR A 297 9.50 -16.13 -8.87
C THR A 297 10.49 -17.10 -9.41
#